data_86760f5678e71e55cda9ba1922c92d01
#
_entry.id   86760f5678e71e55cda9ba1922c92d01
#
_cell.length_a   1.000
_cell.length_b   1.000
_cell.length_c   1.000
_cell.angle_alpha   90.00
_cell.angle_beta   90.00
_cell.angle_gamma   90.00
#
_symmetry.space_group_name_H-M   'P 1'
#
loop_
_entity.id
_entity.type
_entity.pdbx_description
1 polymer ?
#
loop_
_entity_poly.entity_id
_entity_poly.type
_entity_poly.pdbx_seq_one_letter_code
_entity_poly.pdbx_strand_id
1 'polypeptide(L)'
;MNKQQLANKIWESANKMRSKIEANEYKDYILGFIFYKFLSDKEVDFLKKDGYEEADLQEHVHENNEDLVDYCQQQLGYFIAYDNLFSTWLDKGNSFTVDNVRTALSAFNRLISDTQKKVFSKIFNTLETGLSKLGDSTSNQTKAIRDLIQLIKDIPTDGRQDYDVLGFIYEYLISNFAANAGKKAGEFYTPHEVSQLMSEIVANHLKDREKIEIYDPTSGSGSLLI
;
A
#
# COMPACT_ATOMS: atom_id res chain seq x y z
N MET A 1 0.79 2.26 -16.99
CA MET A 1 -0.46 3.04 -16.71
C MET A 1 -0.09 4.49 -16.56
N ASN A 2 -0.78 5.43 -17.23
CA ASN A 2 -0.51 6.85 -17.03
C ASN A 2 -1.31 7.41 -15.82
N LYS A 3 -0.92 8.64 -15.36
CA LYS A 3 -1.54 9.28 -14.18
C LYS A 3 -3.07 9.41 -14.29
N GLN A 4 -3.60 9.74 -15.48
CA GLN A 4 -5.05 9.89 -15.69
C GLN A 4 -5.80 8.56 -15.59
N GLN A 5 -5.24 7.48 -16.14
CA GLN A 5 -5.81 6.14 -16.03
C GLN A 5 -5.82 5.67 -14.58
N LEU A 6 -4.74 5.95 -13.85
CA LEU A 6 -4.63 5.63 -12.43
C LEU A 6 -5.66 6.42 -11.60
N ALA A 7 -5.78 7.72 -11.83
CA ALA A 7 -6.79 8.56 -11.17
C ALA A 7 -8.21 8.04 -11.38
N ASN A 8 -8.55 7.64 -12.61
CA ASN A 8 -9.88 7.08 -12.92
C ASN A 8 -10.14 5.77 -12.18
N LYS A 9 -9.15 4.86 -12.09
CA LYS A 9 -9.27 3.61 -11.31
C LYS A 9 -9.50 3.88 -9.83
N ILE A 10 -8.75 4.80 -9.24
CA ILE A 10 -8.89 5.17 -7.83
C ILE A 10 -10.27 5.78 -7.58
N TRP A 11 -10.72 6.67 -8.46
CA TRP A 11 -12.05 7.26 -8.38
C TRP A 11 -13.17 6.23 -8.49
N GLU A 12 -13.05 5.27 -9.39
CA GLU A 12 -14.00 4.15 -9.51
C GLU A 12 -14.01 3.30 -8.24
N SER A 13 -12.84 3.00 -7.67
CA SER A 13 -12.71 2.27 -6.41
C SER A 13 -13.45 2.98 -5.27
N ALA A 14 -13.23 4.29 -5.14
CA ALA A 14 -13.89 5.12 -4.15
C ALA A 14 -15.43 5.16 -4.35
N ASN A 15 -15.89 5.28 -5.58
CA ASN A 15 -17.33 5.30 -5.87
C ASN A 15 -18.03 3.99 -5.49
N LYS A 16 -17.38 2.84 -5.66
CA LYS A 16 -17.94 1.54 -5.24
C LYS A 16 -18.07 1.42 -3.72
N MET A 17 -17.26 2.16 -2.96
CA MET A 17 -17.30 2.15 -1.50
C MET A 17 -18.24 3.19 -0.88
N ARG A 18 -18.64 4.22 -1.62
CA ARG A 18 -19.47 5.37 -1.13
C ARG A 18 -20.77 4.97 -0.47
N SER A 19 -21.38 3.87 -0.86
CA SER A 19 -22.64 3.41 -0.27
C SER A 19 -22.47 2.63 1.03
N LYS A 20 -21.23 2.37 1.46
CA LYS A 20 -20.91 1.45 2.56
C LYS A 20 -20.21 2.12 3.73
N ILE A 21 -19.34 3.08 3.45
CA ILE A 21 -18.53 3.80 4.44
C ILE A 21 -18.48 5.30 4.12
N GLU A 22 -18.12 6.11 5.12
CA GLU A 22 -18.01 7.55 4.95
C GLU A 22 -16.83 7.95 4.05
N ALA A 23 -16.98 9.11 3.39
CA ALA A 23 -16.03 9.60 2.40
C ALA A 23 -14.59 9.75 2.91
N ASN A 24 -14.42 10.11 4.18
CA ASN A 24 -13.13 10.26 4.84
C ASN A 24 -12.47 8.92 5.21
N GLU A 25 -13.25 7.84 5.29
CA GLU A 25 -12.73 6.53 5.68
C GLU A 25 -12.26 5.70 4.48
N TYR A 26 -12.95 5.75 3.31
CA TYR A 26 -12.58 4.85 2.21
C TYR A 26 -11.22 5.15 1.55
N LYS A 27 -10.67 6.36 1.71
CA LYS A 27 -9.28 6.63 1.32
C LYS A 27 -8.31 5.66 2.02
N ASP A 28 -8.51 5.44 3.32
CA ASP A 28 -7.63 4.61 4.14
C ASP A 28 -7.74 3.13 3.74
N TYR A 29 -8.94 2.67 3.34
CA TYR A 29 -9.10 1.30 2.81
C TYR A 29 -8.39 1.14 1.47
N ILE A 30 -8.61 2.09 0.53
CA ILE A 30 -7.96 2.03 -0.79
C ILE A 30 -6.45 2.06 -0.63
N LEU A 31 -5.92 2.99 0.16
CA LEU A 31 -4.48 3.09 0.43
C LEU A 31 -3.95 1.82 1.09
N GLY A 32 -4.65 1.30 2.10
CA GLY A 32 -4.23 0.10 2.81
C GLY A 32 -4.14 -1.12 1.90
N PHE A 33 -5.14 -1.35 1.03
CA PHE A 33 -5.09 -2.47 0.08
C PHE A 33 -4.05 -2.28 -1.02
N ILE A 34 -3.86 -1.06 -1.53
CA ILE A 34 -2.80 -0.77 -2.52
C ILE A 34 -1.41 -0.97 -1.87
N PHE A 35 -1.25 -0.53 -0.63
CA PHE A 35 0.02 -0.71 0.08
C PHE A 35 0.28 -2.18 0.42
N TYR A 36 -0.74 -2.95 0.80
CA TYR A 36 -0.61 -4.39 0.96
C TYR A 36 -0.18 -5.08 -0.34
N LYS A 37 -0.83 -4.72 -1.46
CA LYS A 37 -0.42 -5.19 -2.78
C LYS A 37 1.04 -4.86 -3.08
N PHE A 38 1.45 -3.61 -2.82
CA PHE A 38 2.84 -3.18 -3.04
C PHE A 38 3.84 -4.03 -2.24
N LEU A 39 3.58 -4.28 -0.96
CA LEU A 39 4.46 -5.12 -0.13
C LEU A 39 4.47 -6.57 -0.61
N SER A 40 3.32 -7.12 -0.97
CA SER A 40 3.19 -8.47 -1.53
C SER A 40 3.96 -8.61 -2.85
N ASP A 41 3.76 -7.69 -3.79
CA ASP A 41 4.45 -7.71 -5.08
C ASP A 41 5.98 -7.55 -4.90
N LYS A 42 6.39 -6.68 -3.97
CA LYS A 42 7.81 -6.46 -3.65
C LYS A 42 8.49 -7.73 -3.12
N GLU A 43 7.81 -8.50 -2.28
CA GLU A 43 8.35 -9.77 -1.79
C GLU A 43 8.44 -10.81 -2.90
N VAL A 44 7.41 -10.93 -3.73
CA VAL A 44 7.43 -11.82 -4.91
C VAL A 44 8.57 -11.44 -5.86
N ASP A 45 8.72 -10.15 -6.17
CA ASP A 45 9.80 -9.68 -7.05
C ASP A 45 11.19 -9.91 -6.45
N PHE A 46 11.32 -9.78 -5.13
CA PHE A 46 12.55 -10.07 -4.40
C PHE A 46 12.93 -11.56 -4.53
N LEU A 47 12.00 -12.46 -4.23
CA LEU A 47 12.22 -13.90 -4.33
C LEU A 47 12.49 -14.34 -5.78
N LYS A 48 11.79 -13.77 -6.77
CA LYS A 48 12.04 -14.06 -8.20
C LYS A 48 13.43 -13.61 -8.65
N LYS A 49 13.97 -12.52 -8.10
CA LYS A 49 15.37 -12.11 -8.37
C LYS A 49 16.37 -13.09 -7.78
N ASP A 50 16.02 -13.77 -6.70
CA ASP A 50 16.82 -14.81 -6.07
C ASP A 50 16.63 -16.21 -6.73
N GLY A 51 15.90 -16.28 -7.85
CA GLY A 51 15.74 -17.47 -8.66
C GLY A 51 14.52 -18.31 -8.36
N TYR A 52 13.60 -17.85 -7.50
CA TYR A 52 12.33 -18.55 -7.28
C TYR A 52 11.41 -18.42 -8.50
N GLU A 53 10.88 -19.54 -8.97
CA GLU A 53 9.80 -19.59 -9.96
C GLU A 53 8.43 -19.62 -9.27
N GLU A 54 7.35 -19.52 -10.04
CA GLU A 54 5.98 -19.51 -9.48
C GLU A 54 5.65 -20.77 -8.68
N ALA A 55 6.13 -21.94 -9.14
CA ALA A 55 5.97 -23.21 -8.42
C ALA A 55 6.71 -23.21 -7.08
N ASP A 56 7.92 -22.64 -7.05
CA ASP A 56 8.73 -22.55 -5.83
C ASP A 56 8.07 -21.63 -4.79
N LEU A 57 7.42 -20.54 -5.24
CA LEU A 57 6.68 -19.67 -4.34
C LEU A 57 5.57 -20.45 -3.62
N GLN A 58 4.83 -21.27 -4.37
CA GLN A 58 3.77 -22.09 -3.79
C GLN A 58 4.31 -23.18 -2.85
N GLU A 59 5.48 -23.76 -3.15
CA GLU A 59 6.06 -24.86 -2.37
C GLU A 59 6.82 -24.38 -1.13
N HIS A 60 7.46 -23.21 -1.18
CA HIS A 60 8.44 -22.80 -0.17
C HIS A 60 8.05 -21.58 0.66
N VAL A 61 7.16 -20.70 0.16
CA VAL A 61 6.82 -19.44 0.85
C VAL A 61 5.74 -19.66 1.92
N HIS A 62 6.14 -20.35 2.99
CA HIS A 62 5.27 -20.69 4.11
C HIS A 62 5.90 -20.32 5.45
N GLU A 63 5.06 -20.01 6.45
CA GLU A 63 5.51 -19.62 7.80
C GLU A 63 6.35 -20.71 8.52
N ASN A 64 6.22 -21.97 8.13
CA ASN A 64 7.01 -23.08 8.67
C ASN A 64 8.41 -23.21 8.05
N ASN A 65 8.73 -22.44 7.02
CA ASN A 65 10.06 -22.35 6.45
C ASN A 65 10.82 -21.22 7.16
N GLU A 66 11.29 -21.49 8.38
CA GLU A 66 11.91 -20.49 9.27
C GLU A 66 13.11 -19.80 8.61
N ASP A 67 13.93 -20.53 7.85
CA ASP A 67 15.10 -19.94 7.16
C ASP A 67 14.68 -18.91 6.12
N LEU A 68 13.61 -19.16 5.37
CA LEU A 68 13.09 -18.21 4.39
C LEU A 68 12.40 -17.01 5.06
N VAL A 69 11.66 -17.26 6.14
CA VAL A 69 11.05 -16.19 6.94
C VAL A 69 12.12 -15.25 7.46
N ASP A 70 13.18 -15.78 8.09
CA ASP A 70 14.30 -14.99 8.62
C ASP A 70 15.01 -14.22 7.50
N TYR A 71 15.23 -14.85 6.36
CA TYR A 71 15.85 -14.20 5.20
C TYR A 71 15.02 -13.02 4.69
N CYS A 72 13.73 -13.20 4.45
CA CYS A 72 12.85 -12.11 4.04
C CYS A 72 12.77 -10.99 5.08
N GLN A 73 12.68 -11.34 6.36
CA GLN A 73 12.68 -10.37 7.45
C GLN A 73 13.96 -9.54 7.53
N GLN A 74 15.12 -10.14 7.26
CA GLN A 74 16.40 -9.44 7.23
C GLN A 74 16.50 -8.48 6.04
N GLN A 75 16.00 -8.86 4.87
CA GLN A 75 16.14 -8.09 3.64
C GLN A 75 15.02 -7.07 3.42
N LEU A 76 13.77 -7.46 3.72
CA LEU A 76 12.58 -6.65 3.48
C LEU A 76 12.00 -6.02 4.76
N GLY A 77 12.29 -6.63 5.91
CA GLY A 77 11.72 -6.23 7.20
C GLY A 77 10.42 -6.93 7.57
N TYR A 78 9.89 -7.79 6.71
CA TYR A 78 8.64 -8.53 6.89
C TYR A 78 8.66 -9.82 6.07
N PHE A 79 7.64 -10.68 6.29
CA PHE A 79 7.37 -11.86 5.47
C PHE A 79 5.85 -12.02 5.26
N ILE A 80 5.45 -12.42 4.05
CA ILE A 80 4.07 -12.72 3.65
C ILE A 80 4.02 -14.13 3.08
N ALA A 81 3.35 -15.05 3.78
CA ALA A 81 3.19 -16.42 3.28
C ALA A 81 2.38 -16.48 1.96
N TYR A 82 2.65 -17.48 1.12
CA TYR A 82 2.02 -17.65 -0.20
C TYR A 82 0.51 -17.49 -0.18
N ASP A 83 -0.17 -18.14 0.77
CA ASP A 83 -1.63 -18.05 0.90
C ASP A 83 -2.15 -16.64 1.18
N ASN A 84 -1.28 -15.75 1.66
CA ASN A 84 -1.56 -14.38 2.02
C ASN A 84 -1.08 -13.37 0.96
N LEU A 85 -0.37 -13.81 -0.09
CA LEU A 85 0.03 -12.94 -1.19
C LEU A 85 -1.20 -12.34 -1.90
N PHE A 86 -1.07 -11.11 -2.37
CA PHE A 86 -2.15 -10.44 -3.09
C PHE A 86 -2.50 -11.17 -4.40
N SER A 87 -1.51 -11.72 -5.12
CA SER A 87 -1.70 -12.57 -6.29
C SER A 87 -2.54 -13.80 -5.96
N THR A 88 -2.21 -14.51 -4.88
CA THR A 88 -2.98 -15.67 -4.42
C THR A 88 -4.43 -15.34 -4.08
N TRP A 89 -4.69 -14.14 -3.54
CA TRP A 89 -6.08 -13.70 -3.33
C TRP A 89 -6.87 -13.57 -4.63
N LEU A 90 -6.23 -13.09 -5.70
CA LEU A 90 -6.85 -13.00 -7.02
C LEU A 90 -7.14 -14.39 -7.59
N ASP A 91 -6.21 -15.34 -7.43
CA ASP A 91 -6.33 -16.72 -7.92
C ASP A 91 -7.41 -17.52 -7.19
N LYS A 92 -7.66 -17.21 -5.91
CA LYS A 92 -8.77 -17.83 -5.15
C LYS A 92 -10.15 -17.54 -5.76
N GLY A 93 -10.32 -16.49 -6.55
CA GLY A 93 -11.56 -16.16 -7.26
C GLY A 93 -12.79 -16.20 -6.34
N ASN A 94 -13.70 -17.14 -6.59
CA ASN A 94 -14.93 -17.28 -5.78
C ASN A 94 -14.71 -17.84 -4.37
N SER A 95 -13.62 -18.52 -4.10
CA SER A 95 -13.27 -19.02 -2.76
C SER A 95 -12.64 -17.97 -1.85
N PHE A 96 -12.24 -16.82 -2.40
CA PHE A 96 -11.74 -15.70 -1.60
C PHE A 96 -12.82 -15.11 -0.71
N THR A 97 -12.49 -14.88 0.55
CA THR A 97 -13.39 -14.27 1.56
C THR A 97 -12.69 -13.17 2.33
N VAL A 98 -13.45 -12.37 3.07
CA VAL A 98 -12.90 -11.34 3.99
C VAL A 98 -11.99 -11.95 5.06
N ASP A 99 -12.18 -13.21 5.41
CA ASP A 99 -11.35 -13.89 6.41
C ASP A 99 -9.93 -14.16 5.91
N ASN A 100 -9.72 -14.31 4.59
CA ASN A 100 -8.38 -14.36 4.01
C ASN A 100 -7.62 -13.06 4.30
N VAL A 101 -8.29 -11.91 4.20
CA VAL A 101 -7.68 -10.61 4.52
C VAL A 101 -7.37 -10.50 6.02
N ARG A 102 -8.31 -10.88 6.89
CA ARG A 102 -8.10 -10.87 8.34
C ARG A 102 -6.90 -11.72 8.74
N THR A 103 -6.83 -12.93 8.21
CA THR A 103 -5.71 -13.85 8.44
C THR A 103 -4.38 -13.24 7.96
N ALA A 104 -4.38 -12.68 6.77
CA ALA A 104 -3.17 -12.11 6.17
C ALA A 104 -2.66 -10.88 6.96
N LEU A 105 -3.54 -9.96 7.38
CA LEU A 105 -3.15 -8.80 8.19
C LEU A 105 -2.62 -9.21 9.56
N SER A 106 -3.27 -10.19 10.20
CA SER A 106 -2.81 -10.75 11.49
C SER A 106 -1.44 -11.43 11.35
N ALA A 107 -1.24 -12.22 10.28
CA ALA A 107 0.04 -12.85 9.98
C ALA A 107 1.13 -11.81 9.71
N PHE A 108 0.83 -10.79 8.91
CA PHE A 108 1.77 -9.72 8.61
C PHE A 108 2.29 -9.05 9.88
N ASN A 109 1.41 -8.65 10.80
CA ASN A 109 1.83 -8.04 12.07
C ASN A 109 2.74 -8.92 12.92
N ARG A 110 2.54 -10.23 12.88
CA ARG A 110 3.37 -11.22 13.57
C ARG A 110 4.74 -11.42 12.92
N LEU A 111 4.80 -11.29 11.61
CA LEU A 111 5.97 -11.61 10.78
C LEU A 111 6.77 -10.36 10.37
N ILE A 112 6.56 -9.23 11.03
CA ILE A 112 7.44 -8.07 10.95
C ILE A 112 8.71 -8.35 11.77
N SER A 113 9.89 -8.06 11.19
CA SER A 113 11.15 -8.17 11.93
C SER A 113 11.20 -7.19 13.11
N ASP A 114 11.87 -7.55 14.19
CA ASP A 114 11.98 -6.70 15.39
C ASP A 114 12.58 -5.33 15.09
N THR A 115 13.54 -5.27 14.17
CA THR A 115 14.21 -4.03 13.74
C THR A 115 13.28 -3.08 13.00
N GLN A 116 12.27 -3.61 12.30
CA GLN A 116 11.35 -2.85 11.46
C GLN A 116 9.94 -2.64 12.08
N LYS A 117 9.73 -3.12 13.30
CA LYS A 117 8.46 -2.93 14.02
C LYS A 117 8.01 -1.47 14.11
N LYS A 118 8.96 -0.53 14.27
CA LYS A 118 8.63 0.91 14.31
C LYS A 118 8.09 1.44 12.99
N VAL A 119 8.47 0.82 11.88
CA VAL A 119 8.06 1.23 10.52
C VAL A 119 6.74 0.57 10.13
N PHE A 120 6.64 -0.75 10.31
CA PHE A 120 5.54 -1.53 9.77
C PHE A 120 4.40 -1.81 10.75
N SER A 121 4.64 -1.72 12.07
CA SER A 121 3.56 -1.98 13.02
C SER A 121 2.43 -0.97 12.87
N LYS A 122 1.19 -1.48 12.90
CA LYS A 122 -0.05 -0.67 12.81
C LYS A 122 -0.34 0.00 11.47
N ILE A 123 0.49 -0.20 10.42
CA ILE A 123 0.20 0.38 9.09
C ILE A 123 -1.14 -0.08 8.52
N PHE A 124 -1.58 -1.29 8.89
CA PHE A 124 -2.87 -1.84 8.48
C PHE A 124 -3.95 -1.76 9.56
N ASN A 125 -3.74 -1.03 10.65
CA ASN A 125 -4.68 -0.97 11.77
C ASN A 125 -6.09 -0.52 11.34
N THR A 126 -6.19 0.44 10.42
CA THR A 126 -7.48 0.89 9.88
C THR A 126 -8.20 -0.22 9.11
N LEU A 127 -7.46 -1.04 8.33
CA LEU A 127 -8.04 -2.20 7.68
C LEU A 127 -8.50 -3.24 8.69
N GLU A 128 -7.64 -3.63 9.64
CA GLU A 128 -7.96 -4.65 10.65
C GLU A 128 -9.23 -4.33 11.44
N THR A 129 -9.34 -3.09 11.91
CA THR A 129 -10.46 -2.64 12.73
C THR A 129 -11.70 -2.31 11.91
N GLY A 130 -11.53 -1.99 10.64
CA GLY A 130 -12.58 -1.43 9.79
C GLY A 130 -13.25 -2.39 8.82
N LEU A 131 -12.72 -3.62 8.61
CA LEU A 131 -13.30 -4.57 7.64
C LEU A 131 -14.80 -4.85 7.88
N SER A 132 -15.24 -4.82 9.13
CA SER A 132 -16.65 -5.00 9.50
C SER A 132 -17.58 -3.89 8.98
N LYS A 133 -17.05 -2.70 8.74
CA LYS A 133 -17.83 -1.57 8.20
C LYS A 133 -18.13 -1.70 6.70
N LEU A 134 -17.46 -2.60 5.99
CA LEU A 134 -17.64 -2.82 4.55
C LEU A 134 -18.94 -3.55 4.20
N GLY A 135 -19.69 -4.02 5.18
CA GLY A 135 -20.99 -4.65 5.01
C GLY A 135 -21.51 -5.26 6.30
N ASP A 136 -22.81 -5.44 6.36
CA ASP A 136 -23.58 -5.99 7.46
C ASP A 136 -23.45 -7.53 7.62
N SER A 137 -22.85 -8.18 6.66
CA SER A 137 -22.58 -9.62 6.65
C SER A 137 -21.21 -9.94 6.05
N THR A 138 -20.64 -11.08 6.42
CA THR A 138 -19.38 -11.60 5.84
C THR A 138 -19.45 -11.69 4.32
N SER A 139 -20.61 -12.04 3.76
CA SER A 139 -20.82 -12.08 2.31
C SER A 139 -20.72 -10.69 1.67
N ASN A 140 -21.34 -9.67 2.28
CA ASN A 140 -21.29 -8.29 1.78
C ASN A 140 -19.90 -7.68 1.93
N GLN A 141 -19.20 -7.95 3.04
CA GLN A 141 -17.80 -7.57 3.24
C GLN A 141 -16.90 -8.21 2.19
N THR A 142 -17.04 -9.52 1.97
CA THR A 142 -16.29 -10.26 0.95
C THR A 142 -16.50 -9.68 -0.44
N LYS A 143 -17.76 -9.38 -0.82
CA LYS A 143 -18.07 -8.77 -2.10
C LYS A 143 -17.42 -7.41 -2.26
N ALA A 144 -17.50 -6.55 -1.24
CA ALA A 144 -16.89 -5.22 -1.28
C ALA A 144 -15.37 -5.28 -1.48
N ILE A 145 -14.68 -6.17 -0.76
CA ILE A 145 -13.24 -6.33 -0.85
C ILE A 145 -12.86 -6.95 -2.20
N ARG A 146 -13.59 -7.97 -2.66
CA ARG A 146 -13.35 -8.58 -3.97
C ARG A 146 -13.46 -7.55 -5.10
N ASP A 147 -14.49 -6.72 -5.07
CA ASP A 147 -14.67 -5.64 -6.05
C ASP A 147 -13.49 -4.65 -6.00
N LEU A 148 -12.99 -4.32 -4.80
CA LEU A 148 -11.85 -3.42 -4.62
C LEU A 148 -10.55 -4.04 -5.13
N ILE A 149 -10.21 -5.28 -4.75
CA ILE A 149 -8.96 -5.93 -5.19
C ILE A 149 -8.95 -6.14 -6.73
N GLN A 150 -10.09 -6.39 -7.35
CA GLN A 150 -10.20 -6.47 -8.81
C GLN A 150 -9.95 -5.12 -9.49
N LEU A 151 -10.30 -4.01 -8.87
CA LEU A 151 -10.01 -2.68 -9.42
C LEU A 151 -8.54 -2.30 -9.30
N ILE A 152 -7.92 -2.65 -8.17
CA ILE A 152 -6.52 -2.26 -7.89
C ILE A 152 -5.49 -3.23 -8.44
N LYS A 153 -5.88 -4.43 -8.88
CA LYS A 153 -4.94 -5.49 -9.32
C LYS A 153 -3.94 -5.03 -10.39
N ASP A 154 -4.39 -4.17 -11.32
CA ASP A 154 -3.56 -3.68 -12.41
C ASP A 154 -2.78 -2.39 -12.06
N ILE A 155 -2.86 -1.89 -10.84
CA ILE A 155 -2.04 -0.76 -10.41
C ILE A 155 -0.58 -1.21 -10.38
N PRO A 156 0.31 -0.57 -11.14
CA PRO A 156 1.71 -0.96 -11.18
C PRO A 156 2.41 -0.66 -9.87
N THR A 157 3.18 -1.63 -9.37
CA THR A 157 3.93 -1.55 -8.12
C THR A 157 5.42 -1.86 -8.32
N ASP A 158 5.83 -2.08 -9.57
CA ASP A 158 7.16 -2.52 -9.96
C ASP A 158 8.21 -1.39 -10.08
N GLY A 159 7.82 -0.14 -9.82
CA GLY A 159 8.71 1.02 -9.91
C GLY A 159 9.18 1.38 -11.31
N ARG A 160 8.59 0.78 -12.37
CA ARG A 160 8.97 1.05 -13.76
C ARG A 160 8.25 2.24 -14.39
N GLN A 161 7.45 2.93 -13.59
CA GLN A 161 6.74 4.13 -14.03
C GLN A 161 7.71 5.33 -13.98
N ASP A 162 7.48 6.31 -14.84
CA ASP A 162 8.20 7.58 -14.88
C ASP A 162 7.76 8.58 -13.79
N TYR A 163 6.97 8.10 -12.83
CA TYR A 163 6.47 8.88 -11.68
C TYR A 163 6.25 7.99 -10.45
N ASP A 164 6.22 8.60 -9.27
CA ASP A 164 5.88 7.93 -8.03
C ASP A 164 4.38 7.56 -8.00
N VAL A 165 4.09 6.28 -8.19
CA VAL A 165 2.72 5.76 -8.24
C VAL A 165 2.04 5.88 -6.88
N LEU A 166 2.72 5.51 -5.79
CA LEU A 166 2.13 5.54 -4.44
C LEU A 166 1.92 6.96 -3.95
N GLY A 167 2.89 7.84 -4.17
CA GLY A 167 2.76 9.25 -3.85
C GLY A 167 1.62 9.91 -4.63
N PHE A 168 1.51 9.65 -5.94
CA PHE A 168 0.39 10.14 -6.74
C PHE A 168 -0.97 9.66 -6.22
N ILE A 169 -1.10 8.38 -5.87
CA ILE A 169 -2.34 7.83 -5.31
C ILE A 169 -2.71 8.55 -4.00
N TYR A 170 -1.73 8.71 -3.11
CA TYR A 170 -1.93 9.38 -1.84
C TYR A 170 -2.40 10.83 -2.03
N GLU A 171 -1.70 11.61 -2.86
CA GLU A 171 -2.06 12.99 -3.18
C GLU A 171 -3.45 13.09 -3.82
N TYR A 172 -3.75 12.21 -4.78
CA TYR A 172 -5.05 12.17 -5.44
C TYR A 172 -6.20 11.90 -4.46
N LEU A 173 -6.00 10.95 -3.55
CA LEU A 173 -7.01 10.61 -2.54
C LEU A 173 -7.21 11.77 -1.55
N ILE A 174 -6.13 12.40 -1.08
CA ILE A 174 -6.25 13.55 -0.19
C ILE A 174 -6.94 14.72 -0.89
N SER A 175 -6.50 15.10 -2.09
CA SER A 175 -7.09 16.25 -2.81
C SER A 175 -8.58 16.09 -3.09
N ASN A 176 -9.05 14.87 -3.39
CA ASN A 176 -10.44 14.63 -3.75
C ASN A 176 -11.35 14.30 -2.57
N PHE A 177 -10.80 13.75 -1.47
CA PHE A 177 -11.61 13.28 -0.35
C PHE A 177 -11.46 14.11 0.92
N ALA A 178 -10.32 14.78 1.13
CA ALA A 178 -10.18 15.73 2.23
C ALA A 178 -11.10 16.94 2.04
N ALA A 179 -11.28 17.42 0.82
CA ALA A 179 -12.19 18.54 0.51
C ALA A 179 -13.67 18.25 0.84
N ASN A 180 -14.08 16.97 0.79
CA ASN A 180 -15.45 16.55 1.08
C ASN A 180 -15.72 16.23 2.57
N ALA A 181 -14.68 16.12 3.39
CA ALA A 181 -14.79 15.77 4.82
C ALA A 181 -15.10 16.97 5.73
N GLY A 182 -15.34 18.16 5.18
CA GLY A 182 -15.57 19.37 5.94
C GLY A 182 -14.34 19.81 6.76
N LYS A 183 -14.48 20.84 7.61
CA LYS A 183 -13.40 21.51 8.37
C LYS A 183 -12.49 20.63 9.26
N LYS A 184 -12.64 19.31 9.25
CA LYS A 184 -11.79 18.37 10.02
C LYS A 184 -10.60 17.81 9.22
N ALA A 185 -10.51 18.04 7.92
CA ALA A 185 -9.39 17.60 7.10
C ALA A 185 -8.29 18.66 7.11
N GLY A 186 -7.49 18.70 8.18
CA GLY A 186 -6.25 19.48 8.27
C GLY A 186 -5.05 18.80 7.58
N GLU A 187 -5.30 17.81 6.73
CA GLU A 187 -4.25 17.18 5.93
C GLU A 187 -4.02 18.01 4.68
N PHE A 188 -2.98 18.81 4.69
CA PHE A 188 -2.48 19.51 3.52
C PHE A 188 -1.26 18.76 2.98
N TYR A 189 -1.08 18.76 1.68
CA TYR A 189 0.09 18.23 1.02
C TYR A 189 0.71 19.29 0.11
N THR A 190 2.01 19.21 -0.10
CA THR A 190 2.69 20.05 -1.08
C THR A 190 2.55 19.35 -2.46
N PRO A 191 1.96 20.03 -3.47
CA PRO A 191 1.87 19.47 -4.81
C PRO A 191 3.25 19.05 -5.35
N HIS A 192 3.32 17.93 -6.05
CA HIS A 192 4.58 17.36 -6.54
C HIS A 192 5.40 18.36 -7.36
N GLU A 193 4.77 19.13 -8.23
CA GLU A 193 5.43 20.13 -9.06
C GLU A 193 6.07 21.27 -8.21
N VAL A 194 5.48 21.58 -7.06
CA VAL A 194 6.02 22.57 -6.13
C VAL A 194 7.21 21.98 -5.36
N SER A 195 7.09 20.74 -4.86
CA SER A 195 8.19 20.08 -4.16
C SER A 195 9.39 19.85 -5.08
N GLN A 196 9.16 19.46 -6.33
CA GLN A 196 10.20 19.29 -7.33
C GLN A 196 10.93 20.61 -7.60
N LEU A 197 10.20 21.71 -7.84
CA LEU A 197 10.81 23.01 -8.05
C LEU A 197 11.65 23.45 -6.85
N MET A 198 11.13 23.26 -5.63
CA MET A 198 11.86 23.60 -4.39
C MET A 198 13.12 22.75 -4.26
N SER A 199 13.03 21.46 -4.52
CA SER A 199 14.18 20.52 -4.46
C SER A 199 15.25 20.89 -5.48
N GLU A 200 14.88 21.22 -6.71
CA GLU A 200 15.83 21.66 -7.76
C GLU A 200 16.54 22.96 -7.37
N ILE A 201 15.82 23.94 -6.79
CA ILE A 201 16.43 25.19 -6.30
C ILE A 201 17.44 24.89 -5.19
N VAL A 202 17.07 24.08 -4.20
CA VAL A 202 17.94 23.69 -3.08
C VAL A 202 19.15 22.89 -3.58
N ALA A 203 18.93 21.90 -4.44
CA ALA A 203 20.00 21.08 -5.02
C ALA A 203 21.00 21.91 -5.80
N ASN A 204 20.52 22.87 -6.62
CA ASN A 204 21.41 23.78 -7.35
C ASN A 204 22.22 24.69 -6.40
N HIS A 205 21.63 25.14 -5.29
CA HIS A 205 22.34 25.95 -4.29
C HIS A 205 23.39 25.14 -3.51
N LEU A 206 23.17 23.85 -3.32
CA LEU A 206 24.02 22.96 -2.51
C LEU A 206 24.90 22.04 -3.34
N LYS A 207 24.95 22.20 -4.67
CA LYS A 207 25.66 21.28 -5.60
C LYS A 207 27.12 21.03 -5.30
N ASP A 208 27.81 21.97 -4.63
CA ASP A 208 29.21 21.89 -4.28
C ASP A 208 29.44 21.36 -2.85
N ARG A 209 28.42 20.89 -2.17
CA ARG A 209 28.50 20.33 -0.81
C ARG A 209 28.71 18.82 -0.86
N GLU A 210 29.72 18.30 -0.17
CA GLU A 210 29.97 16.86 -0.07
C GLU A 210 28.96 16.14 0.84
N LYS A 211 28.38 16.86 1.81
CA LYS A 211 27.40 16.32 2.76
C LYS A 211 26.29 17.33 2.96
N ILE A 212 25.04 16.84 2.86
CA ILE A 212 23.83 17.62 3.06
C ILE A 212 23.00 16.92 4.14
N GLU A 213 22.50 17.69 5.10
CA GLU A 213 21.53 17.24 6.09
C GLU A 213 20.22 17.99 5.83
N ILE A 214 19.11 17.25 5.73
CA ILE A 214 17.79 17.82 5.42
C ILE A 214 16.88 17.57 6.62
N TYR A 215 16.18 18.62 7.04
CA TYR A 215 15.18 18.56 8.09
C TYR A 215 13.92 19.31 7.65
N ASP A 216 12.81 18.58 7.60
CA ASP A 216 11.49 19.16 7.35
C ASP A 216 10.66 19.10 8.65
N PRO A 217 10.43 20.23 9.33
CA PRO A 217 9.66 20.25 10.59
C PRO A 217 8.17 20.00 10.38
N THR A 218 7.69 19.99 9.14
CA THR A 218 6.28 19.83 8.76
C THR A 218 6.10 18.78 7.69
N SER A 219 6.90 17.71 7.76
CA SER A 219 7.09 16.75 6.66
C SER A 219 5.79 16.16 6.11
N GLY A 220 4.74 16.03 6.93
CA GLY A 220 3.46 15.48 6.48
C GLY A 220 3.62 14.15 5.75
N SER A 221 3.38 14.16 4.43
CA SER A 221 3.59 13.01 3.54
C SER A 221 5.07 12.74 3.18
N GLY A 222 5.97 13.64 3.55
CA GLY A 222 7.37 13.58 3.14
C GLY A 222 7.66 14.12 1.73
N SER A 223 6.71 14.79 1.10
CA SER A 223 6.80 15.26 -0.31
C SER A 223 8.02 16.16 -0.60
N LEU A 224 8.63 16.76 0.42
CA LEU A 224 9.85 17.57 0.28
C LEU A 224 11.14 16.77 0.56
N LEU A 225 11.03 15.52 1.04
CA LEU A 225 12.16 14.67 1.43
C LEU A 225 12.39 13.51 0.46
N ILE A 226 11.45 13.23 -0.42
CA ILE A 226 11.44 12.19 -1.45
C ILE A 226 11.69 12.84 -2.81
#